data_da3f12ee9335f72dd3df8353bb3a0d2a
#
_entry.id   da3f12ee9335f72dd3df8353bb3a0d2a
#
_cell.length_a   1.000
_cell.length_b   1.000
_cell.length_c   1.000
_cell.angle_alpha   90.00
_cell.angle_beta   90.00
_cell.angle_gamma   90.00
#
_symmetry.space_group_name_H-M   'P 1'
#
loop_
_entity.id
_entity.type
_entity.pdbx_description
1 polymer ?
#
loop_
_entity_poly.entity_id
_entity_poly.type
_entity_poly.pdbx_seq_one_letter_code
_entity_poly.pdbx_strand_id
1 'polypeptide(L)'
;MAAQPLESPVRRTGGTEVRLREPVPEDGPALWRIARDSRALDVNSPYSYALWCRDFAATSVVAEDDDGPCGFVTGYVRPDAPGTFFVWQVAVDHAHRGRGLARLMLDRLGARLGGRGHRFLEATVTPGNTASTAMFTSFARDHGCKLSRTPLFGVEHLPEDHEPEVLFRIGPLPVPRRASR
;
A
#
# COMPACT_ATOMS: atom_id res chain seq x y z
N MET A 1 -18.90 11.21 -13.95
CA MET A 1 -19.41 10.78 -12.64
C MET A 1 -18.26 10.99 -11.65
N ALA A 2 -18.40 11.96 -10.76
CA ALA A 2 -17.41 12.23 -9.71
C ALA A 2 -17.37 11.03 -8.75
N ALA A 3 -16.18 10.51 -8.49
CA ALA A 3 -15.96 9.51 -7.47
C ALA A 3 -16.32 10.11 -6.10
N GLN A 4 -17.17 9.41 -5.33
CA GLN A 4 -17.45 9.84 -3.96
C GLN A 4 -16.15 9.85 -3.15
N PRO A 5 -15.95 10.89 -2.32
CA PRO A 5 -14.80 10.93 -1.41
C PRO A 5 -14.81 9.71 -0.49
N LEU A 6 -13.65 9.12 -0.30
CA LEU A 6 -13.43 8.00 0.58
C LEU A 6 -13.40 8.43 2.04
N GLU A 7 -14.50 8.93 2.56
CA GLU A 7 -14.70 8.96 4.01
C GLU A 7 -15.09 7.56 4.45
N SER A 8 -14.25 6.94 5.24
CA SER A 8 -14.48 5.57 5.70
C SER A 8 -14.28 5.42 7.18
N PRO A 9 -14.89 4.38 7.75
CA PRO A 9 -15.12 4.34 9.19
C PRO A 9 -13.80 4.49 9.94
N VAL A 10 -13.85 5.39 10.86
CA VAL A 10 -12.95 5.59 11.96
C VAL A 10 -12.71 4.27 12.68
N ARG A 11 -11.47 3.81 12.72
CA ARG A 11 -11.08 2.68 13.57
C ARG A 11 -10.29 3.19 14.76
N ARG A 12 -10.72 2.86 15.95
CA ARG A 12 -9.93 3.06 17.17
C ARG A 12 -8.83 2.01 17.23
N THR A 13 -7.58 2.41 17.08
CA THR A 13 -6.42 1.56 17.25
C THR A 13 -5.61 2.07 18.45
N GLY A 14 -5.67 1.35 19.57
CA GLY A 14 -4.92 1.73 20.77
C GLY A 14 -5.37 3.06 21.42
N GLY A 15 -6.67 3.42 21.30
CA GLY A 15 -7.23 4.65 21.91
C GLY A 15 -7.23 5.87 20.97
N THR A 16 -6.47 5.85 19.88
CA THR A 16 -6.44 6.93 18.86
C THR A 16 -7.35 6.59 17.70
N GLU A 17 -8.11 7.56 17.28
CA GLU A 17 -8.99 7.46 16.11
C GLU A 17 -8.16 7.65 14.85
N VAL A 18 -8.18 6.69 13.92
CA VAL A 18 -7.46 6.76 12.65
C VAL A 18 -8.43 6.71 11.49
N ARG A 19 -8.31 7.65 10.57
CA ARG A 19 -9.07 7.73 9.32
C ARG A 19 -8.21 7.30 8.14
N LEU A 20 -8.84 6.68 7.14
CA LEU A 20 -8.20 6.33 5.86
C LEU A 20 -8.78 7.19 4.75
N ARG A 21 -7.91 7.86 4.00
CA ARG A 21 -8.29 8.70 2.85
C ARG A 21 -7.32 8.59 1.68
N GLU A 22 -7.68 9.16 0.56
CA GLU A 22 -6.74 9.41 -0.53
C GLU A 22 -5.73 10.49 -0.11
N PRO A 23 -4.45 10.38 -0.51
CA PRO A 23 -3.48 11.44 -0.27
C PRO A 23 -3.79 12.70 -1.07
N VAL A 24 -3.31 13.83 -0.55
CA VAL A 24 -3.25 15.11 -1.24
C VAL A 24 -1.80 15.58 -1.33
N PRO A 25 -1.41 16.48 -2.25
CA PRO A 25 -0.01 16.92 -2.41
C PRO A 25 0.65 17.42 -1.12
N GLU A 26 -0.13 17.98 -0.22
CA GLU A 26 0.29 18.51 1.08
C GLU A 26 0.77 17.40 2.04
N ASP A 27 0.40 16.14 1.79
CA ASP A 27 0.88 15.00 2.57
C ASP A 27 2.32 14.61 2.22
N GLY A 28 2.83 15.03 1.06
CA GLY A 28 4.15 14.66 0.55
C GLY A 28 5.27 14.75 1.59
N PRO A 29 5.44 15.85 2.33
CA PRO A 29 6.44 15.99 3.38
C PRO A 29 6.29 14.94 4.51
N ALA A 30 5.06 14.65 4.93
CA ALA A 30 4.79 13.67 5.98
C ALA A 30 5.08 12.24 5.50
N LEU A 31 4.69 11.89 4.28
CA LEU A 31 4.99 10.59 3.68
C LEU A 31 6.50 10.39 3.53
N TRP A 32 7.22 11.40 3.06
CA TRP A 32 8.68 11.36 2.98
C TRP A 32 9.32 11.11 4.35
N ARG A 33 8.87 11.85 5.39
CA ARG A 33 9.34 11.68 6.77
C ARG A 33 9.11 10.23 7.25
N ILE A 34 7.89 9.70 7.08
CA ILE A 34 7.54 8.34 7.51
C ILE A 34 8.39 7.30 6.78
N ALA A 35 8.62 7.46 5.47
CA ALA A 35 9.46 6.55 4.68
C ALA A 35 10.91 6.57 5.18
N ARG A 36 11.49 7.76 5.35
CA ARG A 36 12.86 7.96 5.86
C ARG A 36 13.04 7.32 7.25
N ASP A 37 12.10 7.58 8.15
CA ASP A 37 12.18 7.13 9.54
C ASP A 37 11.84 5.63 9.68
N SER A 38 11.26 5.02 8.64
CA SER A 38 10.98 3.58 8.60
C SER A 38 12.25 2.74 8.62
N ARG A 39 13.34 3.23 8.01
CA ARG A 39 14.62 2.54 7.78
C ARG A 39 14.49 1.18 7.07
N ALA A 40 13.34 0.93 6.45
CA ALA A 40 13.01 -0.32 5.76
C ALA A 40 12.66 -0.10 4.29
N LEU A 41 12.64 1.15 3.84
CA LEU A 41 12.32 1.54 2.49
C LEU A 41 13.48 2.32 1.88
N ASP A 42 13.67 2.15 0.57
CA ASP A 42 14.47 3.09 -0.22
C ASP A 42 13.77 4.44 -0.24
N VAL A 43 14.46 5.45 0.28
CA VAL A 43 13.91 6.79 0.40
C VAL A 43 14.07 7.54 -0.90
N ASN A 44 12.95 7.83 -1.56
CA ASN A 44 12.93 8.69 -2.75
C ASN A 44 13.09 10.17 -2.37
N SER A 45 13.30 11.04 -3.37
CA SER A 45 13.32 12.48 -3.12
C SER A 45 12.00 12.98 -2.54
N PRO A 46 11.98 14.05 -1.70
CA PRO A 46 10.73 14.64 -1.20
C PRO A 46 9.74 15.00 -2.32
N TYR A 47 10.26 15.45 -3.47
CA TYR A 47 9.46 15.77 -4.65
C TYR A 47 8.67 14.56 -5.18
N SER A 48 9.27 13.37 -5.15
CA SER A 48 8.60 12.14 -5.59
C SER A 48 7.35 11.86 -4.77
N TYR A 49 7.37 12.09 -3.45
CA TYR A 49 6.19 11.87 -2.60
C TYR A 49 5.06 12.85 -2.92
N ALA A 50 5.37 14.11 -3.23
CA ALA A 50 4.37 15.07 -3.69
C ALA A 50 3.73 14.65 -5.02
N LEU A 51 4.52 14.13 -5.97
CA LEU A 51 4.03 13.57 -7.23
C LEU A 51 3.14 12.34 -6.98
N TRP A 52 3.53 11.42 -6.11
CA TRP A 52 2.70 10.27 -5.74
C TRP A 52 1.35 10.69 -5.18
N CYS A 53 1.34 11.67 -4.29
CA CYS A 53 0.11 12.20 -3.70
C CYS A 53 -0.80 12.87 -4.74
N ARG A 54 -0.24 13.51 -5.77
CA ARG A 54 -1.00 14.15 -6.84
C ARG A 54 -1.48 13.16 -7.91
N ASP A 55 -0.54 12.40 -8.49
CA ASP A 55 -0.80 11.65 -9.73
C ASP A 55 -1.34 10.24 -9.46
N PHE A 56 -1.05 9.68 -8.29
CA PHE A 56 -1.45 8.34 -7.89
C PHE A 56 -2.36 8.32 -6.65
N ALA A 57 -3.03 9.43 -6.34
CA ALA A 57 -3.95 9.51 -5.19
C ALA A 57 -5.02 8.42 -5.23
N ALA A 58 -5.64 8.20 -6.39
CA ALA A 58 -6.70 7.22 -6.58
C ALA A 58 -6.24 5.76 -6.37
N THR A 59 -4.95 5.50 -6.40
CA THR A 59 -4.32 4.18 -6.18
C THR A 59 -3.44 4.15 -4.94
N SER A 60 -3.56 5.15 -4.07
CA SER A 60 -2.83 5.29 -2.82
C SER A 60 -3.79 5.51 -1.65
N VAL A 61 -3.32 5.33 -0.42
CA VAL A 61 -4.09 5.58 0.79
C VAL A 61 -3.18 6.12 1.88
N VAL A 62 -3.69 7.07 2.63
CA VAL A 62 -3.07 7.63 3.84
C VAL A 62 -3.92 7.26 5.05
N ALA A 63 -3.27 6.85 6.11
CA ALA A 63 -3.83 6.76 7.45
C ALA A 63 -3.45 8.03 8.21
N GLU A 64 -4.43 8.71 8.78
CA GLU A 64 -4.21 9.92 9.58
C GLU A 64 -4.94 9.86 10.90
N ASP A 65 -4.39 10.48 11.91
CA ASP A 65 -5.03 10.78 13.18
C ASP A 65 -5.13 12.31 13.39
N ASP A 66 -5.38 12.75 14.60
CA ASP A 66 -5.53 14.18 14.91
C ASP A 66 -4.22 14.97 14.72
N ASP A 67 -3.07 14.31 14.73
CA ASP A 67 -1.74 14.90 14.51
C ASP A 67 -1.31 14.86 13.04
N GLY A 68 -2.10 14.23 12.15
CA GLY A 68 -1.86 14.14 10.71
C GLY A 68 -1.49 12.76 10.22
N PRO A 69 -0.82 12.65 9.03
CA PRO A 69 -0.47 11.36 8.44
C PRO A 69 0.43 10.52 9.33
N CYS A 70 -0.02 9.30 9.65
CA CYS A 70 0.69 8.33 10.49
C CYS A 70 1.02 7.02 9.75
N GLY A 71 0.61 6.88 8.48
CA GLY A 71 0.97 5.76 7.62
C GLY A 71 0.47 5.95 6.20
N PHE A 72 1.03 5.20 5.25
CA PHE A 72 0.60 5.25 3.87
C PHE A 72 0.84 3.93 3.11
N VAL A 73 0.08 3.76 2.04
CA VAL A 73 0.37 2.83 0.94
C VAL A 73 0.32 3.63 -0.35
N THR A 74 1.39 3.60 -1.12
CA THR A 74 1.43 4.14 -2.48
C THR A 74 1.50 3.01 -3.49
N GLY A 75 0.91 3.22 -4.67
CA GLY A 75 0.94 2.24 -5.73
C GLY A 75 0.28 2.73 -7.01
N TYR A 76 0.36 1.92 -8.05
CA TYR A 76 -0.17 2.26 -9.36
C TYR A 76 -0.75 1.03 -10.07
N VAL A 77 -1.63 1.26 -11.03
CA VAL A 77 -2.09 0.22 -11.95
C VAL A 77 -1.02 0.06 -13.03
N ARG A 78 -0.55 -1.18 -13.23
CA ARG A 78 0.49 -1.45 -14.21
C ARG A 78 0.02 -1.07 -15.63
N PRO A 79 0.79 -0.25 -16.38
CA PRO A 79 0.40 0.17 -17.73
C PRO A 79 0.24 -0.99 -18.72
N ASP A 80 1.11 -1.99 -18.62
CA ASP A 80 1.15 -3.19 -19.46
C ASP A 80 0.23 -4.32 -18.97
N ALA A 81 -0.35 -4.19 -17.77
CA ALA A 81 -1.25 -5.17 -17.17
C ALA A 81 -2.36 -4.47 -16.36
N PRO A 82 -3.34 -3.82 -17.03
CA PRO A 82 -4.33 -2.95 -16.35
C PRO A 82 -5.23 -3.67 -15.35
N GLY A 83 -5.25 -4.99 -15.33
CA GLY A 83 -5.91 -5.79 -14.28
C GLY A 83 -5.08 -5.97 -13.02
N THR A 84 -3.85 -5.43 -12.96
CA THR A 84 -2.88 -5.62 -11.90
C THR A 84 -2.52 -4.29 -11.26
N PHE A 85 -2.63 -4.24 -9.95
CA PHE A 85 -2.19 -3.12 -9.12
C PHE A 85 -0.84 -3.45 -8.49
N PHE A 86 0.12 -2.55 -8.58
CA PHE A 86 1.43 -2.68 -7.98
C PHE A 86 1.54 -1.77 -6.75
N VAL A 87 1.82 -2.36 -5.59
CA VAL A 87 2.13 -1.64 -4.35
C VAL A 87 3.58 -1.21 -4.41
N TRP A 88 3.81 0.10 -4.42
CA TRP A 88 5.17 0.68 -4.48
C TRP A 88 5.81 0.74 -3.10
N GLN A 89 5.15 1.38 -2.15
CA GLN A 89 5.64 1.50 -0.76
C GLN A 89 4.52 1.35 0.25
N VAL A 90 4.84 0.76 1.40
CA VAL A 90 3.99 0.70 2.59
C VAL A 90 4.81 1.11 3.79
N ALA A 91 4.38 2.13 4.51
CA ALA A 91 5.03 2.52 5.76
C ALA A 91 4.02 2.97 6.82
N VAL A 92 4.39 2.77 8.08
CA VAL A 92 3.65 3.23 9.26
C VAL A 92 4.63 3.91 10.19
N ASP A 93 4.25 5.08 10.67
CA ASP A 93 5.01 5.84 11.67
C ASP A 93 5.33 4.97 12.88
N HIS A 94 6.54 5.10 13.41
CA HIS A 94 7.02 4.27 14.49
C HIS A 94 6.05 4.20 15.69
N ALA A 95 5.45 5.33 16.09
CA ALA A 95 4.51 5.42 17.19
C ALA A 95 3.20 4.66 16.95
N HIS A 96 2.91 4.31 15.70
CA HIS A 96 1.66 3.66 15.27
C HIS A 96 1.86 2.20 14.83
N ARG A 97 3.09 1.67 14.89
CA ARG A 97 3.38 0.28 14.54
C ARG A 97 2.72 -0.70 15.52
N GLY A 98 2.59 -1.96 15.07
CA GLY A 98 1.98 -3.01 15.89
C GLY A 98 0.46 -2.95 16.03
N ARG A 99 -0.19 -1.92 15.45
CA ARG A 99 -1.64 -1.68 15.54
C ARG A 99 -2.42 -2.18 14.31
N GLY A 100 -1.75 -2.86 13.38
CA GLY A 100 -2.39 -3.40 12.17
C GLY A 100 -2.71 -2.37 11.08
N LEU A 101 -2.19 -1.14 11.15
CA LEU A 101 -2.51 -0.06 10.20
C LEU A 101 -2.09 -0.38 8.77
N ALA A 102 -0.90 -0.95 8.56
CA ALA A 102 -0.43 -1.34 7.23
C ALA A 102 -1.42 -2.30 6.57
N ARG A 103 -1.90 -3.29 7.32
CA ARG A 103 -2.90 -4.24 6.86
C ARG A 103 -4.24 -3.56 6.57
N LEU A 104 -4.71 -2.69 7.45
CA LEU A 104 -5.96 -1.96 7.27
C LEU A 104 -5.96 -1.10 6.00
N MET A 105 -4.84 -0.40 5.73
CA MET A 105 -4.64 0.38 4.51
C MET A 105 -4.67 -0.52 3.27
N LEU A 106 -4.00 -1.67 3.33
CA LEU A 106 -3.95 -2.63 2.22
C LEU A 106 -5.33 -3.24 1.94
N ASP A 107 -6.10 -3.60 2.98
CA ASP A 107 -7.47 -4.10 2.87
C ASP A 107 -8.38 -3.08 2.19
N ARG A 108 -8.28 -1.81 2.62
CA ARG A 108 -9.05 -0.71 2.02
C ARG A 108 -8.73 -0.52 0.56
N LEU A 109 -7.45 -0.54 0.23
CA LEU A 109 -6.98 -0.38 -1.14
C LEU A 109 -7.41 -1.55 -2.02
N GLY A 110 -7.25 -2.78 -1.54
CA GLY A 110 -7.68 -4.00 -2.24
C GLY A 110 -9.18 -4.02 -2.53
N ALA A 111 -10.01 -3.63 -1.57
CA ALA A 111 -11.46 -3.52 -1.75
C ALA A 111 -11.83 -2.48 -2.82
N ARG A 112 -11.20 -1.30 -2.78
CA ARG A 112 -11.41 -0.22 -3.77
C ARG A 112 -11.02 -0.65 -5.19
N LEU A 113 -9.87 -1.28 -5.32
CA LEU A 113 -9.32 -1.70 -6.61
C LEU A 113 -10.09 -2.91 -7.17
N GLY A 114 -10.45 -3.88 -6.33
CA GLY A 114 -11.31 -4.99 -6.70
C GLY A 114 -12.67 -4.51 -7.22
N GLY A 115 -13.25 -3.48 -6.58
CA GLY A 115 -14.47 -2.82 -7.03
C GLY A 115 -14.35 -2.11 -8.38
N ARG A 116 -13.14 -1.72 -8.77
CA ARG A 116 -12.82 -1.14 -10.10
C ARG A 116 -12.41 -2.18 -11.14
N GLY A 117 -12.44 -3.48 -10.81
CA GLY A 117 -12.13 -4.58 -11.72
C GLY A 117 -10.68 -5.02 -11.75
N HIS A 118 -9.81 -4.46 -10.91
CA HIS A 118 -8.43 -4.95 -10.79
C HIS A 118 -8.43 -6.28 -10.03
N ARG A 119 -7.84 -7.28 -10.64
CA ARG A 119 -7.92 -8.68 -10.15
C ARG A 119 -6.68 -9.14 -9.40
N PHE A 120 -5.56 -8.45 -9.57
CA PHE A 120 -4.29 -8.86 -8.98
C PHE A 120 -3.62 -7.70 -8.26
N LEU A 121 -2.99 -8.02 -7.14
CA LEU A 121 -2.09 -7.15 -6.41
C LEU A 121 -0.68 -7.72 -6.53
N GLU A 122 0.27 -6.87 -6.88
CA GLU A 122 1.69 -7.18 -6.91
C GLU A 122 2.48 -6.25 -5.98
N ALA A 123 3.57 -6.75 -5.45
CA ALA A 123 4.58 -5.99 -4.73
C ALA A 123 5.92 -6.69 -4.85
N THR A 124 7.03 -5.97 -4.75
CA THR A 124 8.33 -6.58 -4.53
C THR A 124 8.70 -6.55 -3.06
N VAL A 125 9.37 -7.59 -2.62
CA VAL A 125 9.79 -7.75 -1.22
C VAL A 125 11.17 -8.39 -1.21
N THR A 126 12.12 -7.76 -0.53
CA THR A 126 13.44 -8.35 -0.29
C THR A 126 13.33 -9.54 0.68
N PRO A 127 14.18 -10.57 0.55
CA PRO A 127 14.14 -11.77 1.41
C PRO A 127 14.21 -11.45 2.91
N GLY A 128 14.97 -10.44 3.29
CA GLY A 128 15.13 -9.98 4.67
C GLY A 128 13.91 -9.26 5.25
N ASN A 129 12.99 -8.77 4.41
CA ASN A 129 11.82 -8.03 4.88
C ASN A 129 10.69 -8.94 5.36
N THR A 130 10.88 -9.51 6.56
CA THR A 130 9.92 -10.44 7.18
C THR A 130 8.57 -9.79 7.49
N ALA A 131 8.55 -8.49 7.81
CA ALA A 131 7.33 -7.74 8.11
C ALA A 131 6.42 -7.62 6.89
N SER A 132 6.95 -7.21 5.73
CA SER A 132 6.19 -7.16 4.47
C SER A 132 5.77 -8.56 4.01
N THR A 133 6.66 -9.56 4.16
CA THR A 133 6.33 -10.97 3.86
C THR A 133 5.14 -11.45 4.68
N ALA A 134 5.12 -11.19 5.98
CA ALA A 134 4.01 -11.58 6.85
C ALA A 134 2.71 -10.82 6.49
N MET A 135 2.81 -9.52 6.22
CA MET A 135 1.66 -8.68 5.84
C MET A 135 1.00 -9.17 4.55
N PHE A 136 1.75 -9.36 3.46
CA PHE A 136 1.19 -9.82 2.20
C PHE A 136 0.69 -11.27 2.26
N THR A 137 1.35 -12.14 3.03
CA THR A 137 0.90 -13.51 3.24
C THR A 137 -0.43 -13.55 3.99
N SER A 138 -0.57 -12.78 5.07
CA SER A 138 -1.83 -12.69 5.80
C SER A 138 -2.94 -12.05 4.97
N PHE A 139 -2.61 -11.03 4.16
CA PHE A 139 -3.57 -10.42 3.24
C PHE A 139 -4.13 -11.46 2.26
N ALA A 140 -3.26 -12.23 1.60
CA ALA A 140 -3.69 -13.26 0.65
C ALA A 140 -4.58 -14.31 1.32
N ARG A 141 -4.16 -14.83 2.47
CA ARG A 141 -4.92 -15.83 3.24
C ARG A 141 -6.33 -15.33 3.61
N ASP A 142 -6.42 -14.14 4.18
CA ASP A 142 -7.67 -13.62 4.75
C ASP A 142 -8.66 -13.19 3.65
N HIS A 143 -8.17 -12.90 2.45
CA HIS A 143 -9.00 -12.67 1.27
C HIS A 143 -9.25 -13.91 0.41
N GLY A 144 -8.78 -15.09 0.83
CA GLY A 144 -8.92 -16.35 0.07
C GLY A 144 -8.20 -16.30 -1.27
N CYS A 145 -7.13 -15.50 -1.40
CA CYS A 145 -6.37 -15.32 -2.63
C CYS A 145 -5.16 -16.24 -2.68
N LYS A 146 -4.79 -16.65 -3.90
CA LYS A 146 -3.51 -17.32 -4.13
C LYS A 146 -2.38 -16.29 -4.03
N LEU A 147 -1.29 -16.66 -3.35
CA LEU A 147 -0.03 -15.94 -3.34
C LEU A 147 1.01 -16.74 -4.11
N SER A 148 1.62 -16.16 -5.13
CA SER A 148 2.83 -16.69 -5.78
C SER A 148 4.02 -15.77 -5.52
N ARG A 149 5.21 -16.35 -5.53
CA ARG A 149 6.48 -15.66 -5.33
C ARG A 149 7.42 -16.07 -6.46
N THR A 150 7.99 -15.09 -7.14
CA THR A 150 8.98 -15.32 -8.22
C THR A 150 10.09 -14.30 -8.13
N PRO A 151 11.36 -14.67 -8.36
CA PRO A 151 12.43 -13.69 -8.51
C PRO A 151 12.06 -12.66 -9.60
N LEU A 152 12.28 -11.37 -9.35
CA LEU A 152 12.02 -10.30 -10.33
C LEU A 152 13.30 -9.57 -10.70
N PHE A 153 13.98 -8.99 -9.72
CA PHE A 153 15.23 -8.29 -9.92
C PHE A 153 16.34 -8.99 -9.14
N GLY A 154 17.35 -9.48 -9.85
CA GLY A 154 18.57 -9.98 -9.24
C GLY A 154 19.52 -8.84 -8.93
N VAL A 155 20.63 -9.17 -8.28
CA VAL A 155 21.70 -8.20 -7.94
C VAL A 155 22.27 -7.46 -9.15
N GLU A 156 22.19 -8.05 -10.35
CA GLU A 156 22.62 -7.45 -11.61
C GLU A 156 21.77 -6.26 -12.07
N HIS A 157 20.56 -6.09 -11.49
CA HIS A 157 19.64 -5.01 -11.83
C HIS A 157 19.61 -3.88 -10.78
N LEU A 158 20.34 -4.05 -9.67
CA LEU A 158 20.24 -3.20 -8.49
C LEU A 158 21.64 -2.74 -8.06
N PRO A 159 21.74 -1.64 -7.27
CA PRO A 159 23.03 -1.24 -6.67
C PRO A 159 23.64 -2.36 -5.82
N GLU A 160 24.98 -2.36 -5.67
CA GLU A 160 25.75 -3.43 -5.04
C GLU A 160 25.30 -3.81 -3.62
N ASP A 161 24.71 -2.85 -2.87
CA ASP A 161 24.26 -3.07 -1.49
C ASP A 161 22.76 -3.43 -1.37
N HIS A 162 22.08 -3.63 -2.52
CA HIS A 162 20.65 -3.94 -2.51
C HIS A 162 20.40 -5.45 -2.59
N GLU A 163 19.50 -5.94 -1.72
CA GLU A 163 19.04 -7.33 -1.80
C GLU A 163 18.21 -7.56 -3.07
N PRO A 164 18.19 -8.80 -3.62
CA PRO A 164 17.32 -9.14 -4.74
C PRO A 164 15.85 -8.90 -4.38
N GLU A 165 15.04 -8.54 -5.39
CA GLU A 165 13.61 -8.31 -5.24
C GLU A 165 12.79 -9.53 -5.69
N VAL A 166 11.95 -10.03 -4.81
CA VAL A 166 11.00 -11.12 -5.08
C VAL A 166 9.63 -10.53 -5.34
N LEU A 167 9.07 -10.84 -6.51
CA LEU A 167 7.69 -10.46 -6.84
C LEU A 167 6.71 -11.34 -6.07
N PHE A 168 5.87 -10.70 -5.30
CA PHE A 168 4.67 -11.27 -4.68
C PHE A 168 3.48 -10.92 -5.55
N ARG A 169 2.77 -11.93 -6.05
CA ARG A 169 1.53 -11.73 -6.82
C ARG A 169 0.38 -12.40 -6.09
N ILE A 170 -0.64 -11.61 -5.75
CA ILE A 170 -1.81 -12.01 -4.97
C ILE A 170 -3.05 -11.86 -5.83
N GLY A 171 -3.86 -12.89 -5.90
CA GLY A 171 -5.14 -12.85 -6.62
C GLY A 171 -5.64 -14.22 -7.06
N PRO A 172 -6.81 -14.24 -7.73
CA PRO A 172 -7.62 -13.08 -8.04
C PRO A 172 -8.28 -12.46 -6.81
N LEU A 173 -8.28 -11.13 -6.73
CA LEU A 173 -8.95 -10.40 -5.66
C LEU A 173 -10.47 -10.62 -5.74
N PRO A 174 -11.19 -10.71 -4.60
CA PRO A 174 -12.63 -10.85 -4.60
C PRO A 174 -13.28 -9.61 -5.24
N VAL A 175 -14.26 -9.86 -6.09
CA VAL A 175 -15.10 -8.80 -6.64
C VAL A 175 -16.20 -8.53 -5.59
N PRO A 176 -16.38 -7.29 -5.14
CA PRO A 176 -17.52 -6.97 -4.29
C PRO A 176 -18.80 -7.38 -5.00
N ARG A 177 -19.62 -8.23 -4.36
CA ARG A 177 -20.94 -8.53 -4.89
C ARG A 177 -21.71 -7.21 -4.97
N ARG A 178 -22.17 -6.84 -6.16
CA ARG A 178 -23.15 -5.76 -6.28
C ARG A 178 -24.33 -6.16 -5.38
N ALA A 179 -24.66 -5.32 -4.41
CA ALA A 179 -25.90 -5.50 -3.67
C ALA A 179 -27.02 -5.54 -4.72
N SER A 180 -27.74 -6.65 -4.77
CA SER A 180 -28.94 -6.76 -5.59
C SER A 180 -29.90 -5.68 -5.11
N ARG A 181 -30.29 -4.79 -6.03
CA ARG A 181 -31.35 -3.82 -5.77
C ARG A 181 -32.68 -4.55 -5.75
#